data_9d289dfdb4cfb25e9cda87b842acd527
#
_entry.id   9d289dfdb4cfb25e9cda87b842acd527
#
_cell.length_a   1.000
_cell.length_b   1.000
_cell.length_c   1.000
_cell.angle_alpha   90.00
_cell.angle_beta   90.00
_cell.angle_gamma   90.00
#
_symmetry.space_group_name_H-M   'P 1'
#
loop_
_entity.id
_entity.type
_entity.pdbx_description
1 polymer ?
#
loop_
_entity_poly.entity_id
_entity_poly.type
_entity_poly.pdbx_seq_one_letter_code
_entity_poly.pdbx_strand_id
1 'polypeptide(L)'
;MIEIGKRLIEAKEQVSHGEWEEWLETKVDFSKSTAKNFIRVAKEFPNRQAIVDLGQTKIFKLLDLPQEEREDFISQPHKVKGQTKTVDEMTTRELQKAIKEKKETELKLKQKEEENNKLSKELEQEKNKPKEKEYIETVVDKTDYKAIDRLNNGKCINKI
;
A
#
# COMPACT_ATOMS: atom_id res chain seq x y z
N MET A 1 -15.20 -27.17 -8.68
CA MET A 1 -13.81 -26.64 -8.58
C MET A 1 -13.14 -26.95 -7.26
N ILE A 2 -13.69 -26.57 -6.12
CA ILE A 2 -13.10 -26.85 -4.80
C ILE A 2 -12.89 -28.36 -4.60
N GLU A 3 -13.88 -29.17 -4.95
CA GLU A 3 -13.78 -30.63 -4.86
C GLU A 3 -12.66 -31.20 -5.73
N ILE A 4 -12.53 -30.71 -6.97
CA ILE A 4 -11.41 -31.09 -7.85
C ILE A 4 -10.07 -30.71 -7.20
N GLY A 5 -9.98 -29.49 -6.65
CA GLY A 5 -8.76 -29.05 -5.98
C GLY A 5 -8.39 -29.90 -4.76
N LYS A 6 -9.37 -30.33 -3.97
CA LYS A 6 -9.16 -31.26 -2.83
C LYS A 6 -8.63 -32.60 -3.29
N ARG A 7 -9.26 -33.21 -4.31
CA ARG A 7 -8.79 -34.49 -4.88
C ARG A 7 -7.39 -34.37 -5.49
N LEU A 8 -7.06 -33.23 -6.09
CA LEU A 8 -5.70 -32.99 -6.59
C LEU A 8 -4.67 -32.85 -5.45
N ILE A 9 -5.06 -32.29 -4.29
CA ILE A 9 -4.20 -32.23 -3.10
C ILE A 9 -3.95 -33.65 -2.59
N GLU A 10 -5.00 -34.44 -2.41
CA GLU A 10 -4.90 -35.83 -1.96
C GLU A 10 -4.06 -36.70 -2.92
N ALA A 11 -4.28 -36.55 -4.24
CA ALA A 11 -3.48 -37.25 -5.22
C ALA A 11 -2.02 -36.85 -5.18
N LYS A 12 -1.73 -35.55 -4.97
CA LYS A 12 -0.35 -35.06 -4.90
C LYS A 12 0.42 -35.61 -3.68
N GLU A 13 -0.27 -35.91 -2.59
CA GLU A 13 0.34 -36.53 -1.40
C GLU A 13 0.68 -38.00 -1.62
N GLN A 14 0.02 -38.66 -2.58
CA GLN A 14 0.24 -40.08 -2.90
C GLN A 14 1.24 -40.31 -4.05
N VAL A 15 1.51 -39.29 -4.86
CA VAL A 15 2.42 -39.36 -6.00
C VAL A 15 3.85 -39.09 -5.50
N SER A 16 4.82 -39.90 -6.00
CA SER A 16 6.23 -39.75 -5.64
C SER A 16 6.79 -38.38 -6.00
N HIS A 17 7.78 -37.94 -5.24
CA HIS A 17 8.40 -36.63 -5.45
C HIS A 17 9.05 -36.60 -6.88
N GLY A 18 8.64 -35.58 -7.66
CA GLY A 18 9.09 -35.40 -9.04
C GLY A 18 8.16 -35.98 -10.12
N GLU A 19 7.28 -36.93 -9.80
CA GLU A 19 6.38 -37.59 -10.78
C GLU A 19 5.03 -36.80 -10.94
N TRP A 20 4.79 -35.75 -10.14
CA TRP A 20 3.55 -35.04 -10.16
C TRP A 20 3.15 -34.43 -11.51
N GLU A 21 4.12 -33.96 -12.27
CA GLU A 21 3.85 -33.37 -13.58
C GLU A 21 3.42 -34.40 -14.60
N GLU A 22 4.13 -35.55 -14.63
CA GLU A 22 3.78 -36.67 -15.49
C GLU A 22 2.43 -37.28 -15.11
N TRP A 23 2.14 -37.38 -13.80
CA TRP A 23 0.85 -37.84 -13.32
C TRP A 23 -0.27 -36.92 -13.81
N LEU A 24 -0.10 -35.58 -13.75
CA LEU A 24 -1.07 -34.63 -14.27
C LEU A 24 -1.32 -34.81 -15.78
N GLU A 25 -0.24 -35.01 -16.57
CA GLU A 25 -0.39 -35.18 -18.01
C GLU A 25 -1.09 -36.49 -18.39
N THR A 26 -0.98 -37.51 -17.55
CA THR A 26 -1.56 -38.84 -17.85
C THR A 26 -2.94 -39.07 -17.24
N LYS A 27 -3.30 -38.36 -16.17
CA LYS A 27 -4.49 -38.66 -15.37
C LYS A 27 -5.58 -37.58 -15.43
N VAL A 28 -5.28 -36.40 -15.97
CA VAL A 28 -6.25 -35.30 -16.04
C VAL A 28 -6.26 -34.63 -17.42
N ASP A 29 -7.44 -34.18 -17.86
CA ASP A 29 -7.64 -33.56 -19.17
C ASP A 29 -7.49 -32.02 -19.14
N PHE A 30 -6.77 -31.48 -18.17
CA PHE A 30 -6.54 -30.04 -18.05
C PHE A 30 -5.08 -29.69 -17.76
N SER A 31 -4.68 -28.48 -18.13
CA SER A 31 -3.28 -28.04 -18.01
C SER A 31 -2.77 -28.02 -16.57
N LYS A 32 -1.44 -28.15 -16.40
CA LYS A 32 -0.74 -27.97 -15.11
C LYS A 32 -1.11 -26.65 -14.43
N SER A 33 -1.27 -25.57 -15.21
CA SER A 33 -1.69 -24.26 -14.69
C SER A 33 -3.11 -24.31 -14.12
N THR A 34 -4.02 -25.01 -14.79
CA THR A 34 -5.39 -25.21 -14.32
C THR A 34 -5.43 -26.04 -13.04
N ALA A 35 -4.65 -27.13 -12.98
CA ALA A 35 -4.50 -27.95 -11.78
C ALA A 35 -4.01 -27.12 -10.58
N LYS A 36 -2.97 -26.31 -10.79
CA LYS A 36 -2.44 -25.39 -9.78
C LYS A 36 -3.51 -24.43 -9.28
N ASN A 37 -4.31 -23.87 -10.18
CA ASN A 37 -5.39 -22.96 -9.80
C ASN A 37 -6.50 -23.66 -9.01
N PHE A 38 -6.90 -24.89 -9.38
CA PHE A 38 -7.86 -25.66 -8.59
C PHE A 38 -7.37 -25.96 -7.18
N ILE A 39 -6.09 -26.33 -7.03
CA ILE A 39 -5.46 -26.55 -5.71
C ILE A 39 -5.48 -25.24 -4.91
N ARG A 40 -5.11 -24.11 -5.53
CA ARG A 40 -5.16 -22.80 -4.89
C ARG A 40 -6.58 -22.43 -4.44
N VAL A 41 -7.56 -22.60 -5.31
CA VAL A 41 -8.97 -22.35 -4.97
C VAL A 41 -9.40 -23.19 -3.76
N ALA A 42 -9.05 -24.48 -3.72
CA ALA A 42 -9.42 -25.35 -2.62
C ALA A 42 -8.76 -24.94 -1.27
N LYS A 43 -7.54 -24.41 -1.33
CA LYS A 43 -6.77 -23.99 -0.15
C LYS A 43 -7.12 -22.56 0.31
N GLU A 44 -7.29 -21.65 -0.64
CA GLU A 44 -7.30 -20.22 -0.39
C GLU A 44 -8.71 -19.59 -0.35
N PHE A 45 -9.78 -20.35 -0.67
CA PHE A 45 -11.15 -19.91 -0.51
C PHE A 45 -11.86 -20.69 0.61
N PRO A 46 -11.76 -20.22 1.87
CA PRO A 46 -12.42 -20.89 3.00
C PRO A 46 -13.95 -20.81 2.89
N ASN A 47 -14.47 -19.68 2.41
CA ASN A 47 -15.89 -19.46 2.23
C ASN A 47 -16.34 -19.90 0.81
N ARG A 48 -16.88 -21.10 0.71
CA ARG A 48 -17.40 -21.63 -0.54
C ARG A 48 -18.59 -20.84 -1.08
N GLN A 49 -19.43 -20.31 -0.19
CA GLN A 49 -20.64 -19.61 -0.57
C GLN A 49 -20.34 -18.34 -1.34
N ALA A 50 -19.26 -17.64 -1.02
CA ALA A 50 -18.87 -16.41 -1.69
C ALA A 50 -18.52 -16.60 -3.18
N ILE A 51 -18.23 -17.82 -3.62
CA ILE A 51 -17.80 -18.12 -5.00
C ILE A 51 -18.73 -19.08 -5.75
N VAL A 52 -19.83 -19.52 -5.13
CA VAL A 52 -20.75 -20.53 -5.71
C VAL A 52 -21.30 -20.09 -7.06
N ASP A 53 -21.69 -18.82 -7.17
CA ASP A 53 -22.33 -18.25 -8.36
C ASP A 53 -21.31 -17.68 -9.36
N LEU A 54 -20.02 -17.71 -9.02
CA LEU A 54 -18.96 -17.20 -9.88
C LEU A 54 -18.47 -18.26 -10.86
N GLY A 55 -18.36 -17.90 -12.13
CA GLY A 55 -17.75 -18.75 -13.16
C GLY A 55 -16.25 -18.99 -12.88
N GLN A 56 -15.75 -20.16 -13.29
CA GLN A 56 -14.36 -20.61 -13.07
C GLN A 56 -13.32 -19.54 -13.42
N THR A 57 -13.48 -18.88 -14.55
CA THR A 57 -12.53 -17.85 -15.02
C THR A 57 -12.44 -16.66 -14.07
N LYS A 58 -13.59 -16.22 -13.50
CA LYS A 58 -13.62 -15.13 -12.52
C LYS A 58 -12.93 -15.55 -11.22
N ILE A 59 -13.19 -16.77 -10.73
CA ILE A 59 -12.55 -17.30 -9.52
C ILE A 59 -11.04 -17.36 -9.69
N PHE A 60 -10.55 -17.79 -10.85
CA PHE A 60 -9.12 -17.80 -11.13
C PHE A 60 -8.51 -16.39 -11.17
N LYS A 61 -9.25 -15.38 -11.63
CA LYS A 61 -8.80 -13.98 -11.57
C LYS A 61 -8.76 -13.43 -10.15
N LEU A 62 -9.69 -13.85 -9.30
CA LEU A 62 -9.66 -13.47 -7.88
C LEU A 62 -8.45 -14.03 -7.11
N LEU A 63 -7.82 -15.12 -7.61
CA LEU A 63 -6.56 -15.61 -7.04
C LEU A 63 -5.40 -14.62 -7.18
N ASP A 64 -5.51 -13.62 -8.03
CA ASP A 64 -4.52 -12.55 -8.17
C ASP A 64 -4.54 -11.56 -6.99
N LEU A 65 -5.61 -11.55 -6.19
CA LEU A 65 -5.71 -10.76 -4.96
C LEU A 65 -5.11 -11.53 -3.76
N PRO A 66 -4.60 -10.83 -2.74
CA PRO A 66 -4.29 -11.43 -1.44
C PRO A 66 -5.51 -12.14 -0.85
N GLN A 67 -5.29 -13.22 -0.12
CA GLN A 67 -6.37 -14.05 0.42
C GLN A 67 -7.30 -13.24 1.34
N GLU A 68 -6.72 -12.38 2.16
CA GLU A 68 -7.39 -11.56 3.16
C GLU A 68 -8.36 -10.53 2.53
N GLU A 69 -8.09 -10.13 1.29
CA GLU A 69 -8.83 -9.08 0.61
C GLU A 69 -9.93 -9.61 -0.32
N ARG A 70 -9.94 -10.92 -0.60
CA ARG A 70 -10.83 -11.50 -1.60
C ARG A 70 -12.29 -11.46 -1.20
N GLU A 71 -12.59 -11.79 0.05
CA GLU A 71 -13.98 -11.80 0.54
C GLU A 71 -14.56 -10.39 0.54
N ASP A 72 -13.81 -9.42 1.01
CA ASP A 72 -14.21 -8.01 0.96
C ASP A 72 -14.40 -7.54 -0.48
N PHE A 73 -13.48 -7.89 -1.37
CA PHE A 73 -13.58 -7.52 -2.78
C PHE A 73 -14.80 -8.16 -3.46
N ILE A 74 -15.16 -9.40 -3.14
CA ILE A 74 -16.33 -10.08 -3.70
C ILE A 74 -17.62 -9.46 -3.17
N SER A 75 -17.67 -9.09 -1.89
CA SER A 75 -18.87 -8.58 -1.23
C SER A 75 -19.17 -7.11 -1.55
N GLN A 76 -18.15 -6.34 -1.95
CA GLN A 76 -18.31 -4.92 -2.22
C GLN A 76 -18.70 -4.63 -3.68
N PRO A 77 -19.52 -3.61 -3.91
CA PRO A 77 -19.79 -3.13 -5.27
C PRO A 77 -18.63 -2.28 -5.79
N HIS A 78 -18.32 -2.40 -7.08
CA HIS A 78 -17.22 -1.70 -7.74
C HIS A 78 -17.75 -0.78 -8.84
N LYS A 79 -17.10 0.39 -9.00
CA LYS A 79 -17.38 1.29 -10.11
C LYS A 79 -16.67 0.80 -11.38
N VAL A 80 -17.45 0.40 -12.38
CA VAL A 80 -16.95 -0.06 -13.67
C VAL A 80 -17.64 0.74 -14.77
N LYS A 81 -16.89 1.50 -15.56
CA LYS A 81 -17.43 2.34 -16.66
C LYS A 81 -18.59 3.26 -16.23
N GLY A 82 -18.51 3.83 -15.02
CA GLY A 82 -19.53 4.72 -14.48
C GLY A 82 -20.76 4.03 -13.88
N GLN A 83 -20.83 2.71 -13.92
CA GLN A 83 -21.86 1.89 -13.28
C GLN A 83 -21.30 1.19 -12.05
N THR A 84 -22.14 1.01 -11.04
CA THR A 84 -21.82 0.20 -9.87
C THR A 84 -22.23 -1.24 -10.13
N LYS A 85 -21.30 -2.18 -10.05
CA LYS A 85 -21.50 -3.61 -10.31
C LYS A 85 -20.88 -4.46 -9.21
N THR A 86 -21.53 -5.57 -8.90
CA THR A 86 -20.97 -6.65 -8.08
C THR A 86 -20.10 -7.58 -8.94
N VAL A 87 -19.27 -8.43 -8.32
CA VAL A 87 -18.33 -9.30 -9.05
C VAL A 87 -19.05 -10.31 -9.97
N ASP A 88 -20.23 -10.78 -9.59
CA ASP A 88 -21.05 -11.67 -10.39
C ASP A 88 -21.63 -10.97 -11.65
N GLU A 89 -21.95 -9.68 -11.56
CA GLU A 89 -22.43 -8.87 -12.69
C GLU A 89 -21.33 -8.43 -13.67
N MET A 90 -20.07 -8.47 -13.24
CA MET A 90 -18.95 -8.08 -14.08
C MET A 90 -18.64 -9.12 -15.14
N THR A 91 -18.21 -8.68 -16.32
CA THR A 91 -17.49 -9.55 -17.25
C THR A 91 -16.10 -9.87 -16.71
N THR A 92 -15.48 -10.94 -17.19
CA THR A 92 -14.10 -11.30 -16.80
C THR A 92 -13.09 -10.17 -17.06
N ARG A 93 -13.27 -9.41 -18.16
CA ARG A 93 -12.41 -8.28 -18.50
C ARG A 93 -12.61 -7.10 -17.54
N GLU A 94 -13.84 -6.82 -17.13
CA GLU A 94 -14.16 -5.78 -16.16
C GLU A 94 -13.56 -6.14 -14.79
N LEU A 95 -13.73 -7.38 -14.35
CA LEU A 95 -13.15 -7.89 -13.11
C LEU A 95 -11.60 -7.76 -13.13
N GLN A 96 -10.97 -8.18 -14.22
CA GLN A 96 -9.51 -8.07 -14.34
C GLN A 96 -9.03 -6.62 -14.27
N LYS A 97 -9.79 -5.69 -14.86
CA LYS A 97 -9.48 -4.26 -14.81
C LYS A 97 -9.65 -3.72 -13.38
N ALA A 98 -10.74 -4.07 -12.69
CA ALA A 98 -10.99 -3.64 -11.31
C ALA A 98 -9.89 -4.15 -10.36
N ILE A 99 -9.46 -5.40 -10.49
CA ILE A 99 -8.34 -5.95 -9.72
C ILE A 99 -7.04 -5.19 -9.98
N LYS A 100 -6.76 -4.87 -11.25
CA LYS A 100 -5.56 -4.11 -11.62
C LYS A 100 -5.58 -2.70 -11.04
N GLU A 101 -6.69 -1.99 -11.17
CA GLU A 101 -6.86 -0.64 -10.62
C GLU A 101 -6.72 -0.62 -9.09
N LYS A 102 -7.26 -1.63 -8.38
CA LYS A 102 -7.07 -1.78 -6.94
C LYS A 102 -5.57 -1.89 -6.59
N LYS A 103 -4.85 -2.80 -7.24
CA LYS A 103 -3.41 -2.98 -7.00
C LYS A 103 -2.58 -1.73 -7.30
N GLU A 104 -2.89 -1.03 -8.38
CA GLU A 104 -2.21 0.22 -8.73
C GLU A 104 -2.48 1.32 -7.69
N THR A 105 -3.70 1.38 -7.16
CA THR A 105 -4.07 2.36 -6.12
C THR A 105 -3.35 2.05 -4.81
N GLU A 106 -3.30 0.79 -4.41
CA GLU A 106 -2.58 0.33 -3.21
C GLU A 106 -1.08 0.62 -3.30
N LEU A 107 -0.48 0.35 -4.46
CA LEU A 107 0.93 0.65 -4.69
C LEU A 107 1.21 2.16 -4.57
N LYS A 108 0.36 3.00 -5.16
CA LYS A 108 0.48 4.46 -5.07
C LYS A 108 0.29 4.96 -3.63
N LEU A 109 -0.65 4.37 -2.90
CA LEU A 109 -0.88 4.71 -1.49
C LEU A 109 0.36 4.40 -0.66
N LYS A 110 0.90 3.21 -0.81
CA LYS A 110 2.13 2.79 -0.11
C LYS A 110 3.32 3.70 -0.42
N GLN A 111 3.51 4.07 -1.69
CA GLN A 111 4.57 5.00 -2.08
C GLN A 111 4.40 6.38 -1.40
N LYS A 112 3.16 6.90 -1.36
CA LYS A 112 2.88 8.17 -0.68
C LYS A 112 3.07 8.09 0.83
N GLU A 113 2.73 6.98 1.45
CA GLU A 113 2.97 6.76 2.88
C GLU A 113 4.47 6.72 3.19
N GLU A 114 5.26 6.04 2.34
CA GLU A 114 6.72 6.02 2.48
C GLU A 114 7.34 7.42 2.30
N GLU A 115 6.85 8.20 1.33
CA GLU A 115 7.26 9.58 1.09
C GLU A 115 6.91 10.48 2.27
N ASN A 116 5.67 10.40 2.78
CA ASN A 116 5.24 11.14 3.96
C ASN A 116 6.06 10.80 5.20
N ASN A 117 6.40 9.53 5.39
CA ASN A 117 7.24 9.10 6.50
C ASN A 117 8.67 9.66 6.40
N LYS A 118 9.23 9.76 5.18
CA LYS A 118 10.54 10.40 4.95
C LYS A 118 10.49 11.89 5.25
N LEU A 119 9.51 12.60 4.68
CA LEU A 119 9.32 14.03 4.91
C LEU A 119 9.10 14.35 6.40
N SER A 120 8.35 13.52 7.11
CA SER A 120 8.14 13.69 8.55
C SER A 120 9.46 13.59 9.34
N LYS A 121 10.31 12.62 8.99
CA LYS A 121 11.64 12.46 9.62
C LYS A 121 12.57 13.62 9.29
N GLU A 122 12.57 14.10 8.05
CA GLU A 122 13.37 15.26 7.63
C GLU A 122 12.94 16.53 8.36
N LEU A 123 11.62 16.76 8.49
CA LEU A 123 11.07 17.87 9.26
C LEU A 123 11.43 17.81 10.74
N GLU A 124 11.44 16.63 11.34
CA GLU A 124 11.82 16.44 12.72
C GLU A 124 13.32 16.72 12.91
N GLN A 125 14.16 16.25 11.98
CA GLN A 125 15.59 16.55 11.98
C GLN A 125 15.86 18.05 11.82
N GLU A 126 15.14 18.73 10.94
CA GLU A 126 15.29 20.18 10.72
C GLU A 126 14.85 20.98 11.95
N LYS A 127 13.77 20.59 12.61
CA LYS A 127 13.33 21.21 13.87
C LYS A 127 14.32 21.02 15.02
N ASN A 128 15.02 19.90 15.03
CA ASN A 128 16.00 19.57 16.07
C ASN A 128 17.42 20.10 15.78
N LYS A 129 17.67 20.69 14.59
CA LYS A 129 18.91 21.41 14.35
C LYS A 129 19.02 22.59 15.31
N PRO A 130 20.16 22.78 16.02
CA PRO A 130 20.36 23.95 16.85
C PRO A 130 20.22 25.18 15.94
N LYS A 131 19.25 26.04 16.28
CA LYS A 131 19.15 27.35 15.61
C LYS A 131 20.48 28.05 15.86
N GLU A 132 21.30 28.22 14.85
CA GLU A 132 22.41 29.16 14.88
C GLU A 132 21.84 30.48 15.35
N LYS A 133 22.26 30.93 16.53
CA LYS A 133 21.91 32.27 16.99
C LYS A 133 22.53 33.20 15.97
N GLU A 134 21.71 33.78 15.11
CA GLU A 134 22.09 34.90 14.30
C GLU A 134 22.51 35.99 15.29
N TYR A 135 23.81 36.13 15.54
CA TYR A 135 24.35 37.28 16.21
C TYR A 135 24.12 38.43 15.26
N ILE A 136 23.03 39.16 15.46
CA ILE A 136 22.90 40.50 14.92
C ILE A 136 23.97 41.30 15.68
N GLU A 137 25.18 41.41 15.11
CA GLU A 137 26.12 42.47 15.49
C GLU A 137 25.39 43.79 15.19
N THR A 138 24.70 44.29 16.18
CA THR A 138 24.34 45.70 16.18
C THR A 138 25.66 46.44 16.20
N VAL A 139 26.07 46.92 15.04
CA VAL A 139 27.12 47.92 14.93
C VAL A 139 26.63 49.15 15.72
N VAL A 140 26.92 49.17 17.01
CA VAL A 140 26.77 50.35 17.81
C VAL A 140 27.84 51.30 17.34
N ASP A 141 27.44 52.25 16.50
CA ASP A 141 28.33 53.28 15.99
C ASP A 141 28.98 54.00 17.18
N LYS A 142 30.31 53.92 17.25
CA LYS A 142 31.11 54.53 18.32
C LYS A 142 30.92 56.06 18.46
N THR A 143 30.16 56.67 17.58
CA THR A 143 29.80 58.09 17.62
C THR A 143 28.76 58.42 18.69
N ASP A 144 27.92 57.49 19.12
CA ASP A 144 26.89 57.76 20.10
C ASP A 144 27.39 57.83 21.55
N TYR A 145 28.49 57.21 21.89
CA TYR A 145 29.08 57.31 23.25
C TYR A 145 29.58 58.69 23.58
N LYS A 146 30.09 59.48 22.62
CA LYS A 146 30.50 60.82 22.82
C LYS A 146 29.31 61.81 23.07
N ALA A 147 28.17 61.53 22.57
CA ALA A 147 26.97 62.32 22.79
C ALA A 147 26.40 62.07 24.20
N ILE A 148 26.43 60.85 24.70
CA ILE A 148 25.99 60.49 26.06
C ILE A 148 26.91 61.06 27.11
N ASP A 149 28.24 61.08 26.91
CA ASP A 149 29.21 61.69 27.83
C ASP A 149 29.03 63.21 27.94
N ARG A 150 28.67 63.89 26.85
CA ARG A 150 28.40 65.35 26.89
C ARG A 150 27.14 65.67 27.65
N LEU A 151 26.10 64.83 27.61
CA LEU A 151 24.88 65.00 28.37
C LEU A 151 25.04 64.69 29.87
N ASN A 152 25.92 63.80 30.24
CA ASN A 152 26.19 63.47 31.65
C ASN A 152 27.14 64.49 32.32
N ASN A 153 28.08 65.08 31.59
CA ASN A 153 29.01 66.08 32.12
C ASN A 153 28.43 67.51 32.15
N GLY A 154 27.25 67.72 31.51
CA GLY A 154 26.58 69.03 31.52
C GLY A 154 25.66 69.31 32.71
N LYS A 155 25.52 68.39 33.66
CA LYS A 155 24.59 68.52 34.81
C LYS A 155 25.25 68.80 36.15
N CYS A 156 26.45 69.20 36.19
CA CYS A 156 27.13 69.60 37.43
C CYS A 156 27.59 71.05 37.38
N ILE A 157 26.68 72.01 37.26
CA ILE A 157 26.88 73.38 37.76
C ILE A 157 25.50 74.04 37.90
N ASN A 158 24.94 74.01 39.10
CA ASN A 158 24.33 75.13 39.74
C ASN A 158 23.64 74.71 41.07
N LYS A 159 24.40 74.91 42.16
CA LYS A 159 23.88 75.18 43.46
C LYS A 159 24.56 76.48 43.94
N ILE A 160 23.82 77.52 43.99
CA ILE A 160 23.82 78.50 45.03
C ILE A 160 22.38 79.04 45.22
#